data_b232ff87d1405fc96202dd53cb6f56d0
#
_entry.id   b232ff87d1405fc96202dd53cb6f56d0
#
_cell.length_a   1.000
_cell.length_b   1.000
_cell.length_c   1.000
_cell.angle_alpha   90.00
_cell.angle_beta   90.00
_cell.angle_gamma   90.00
#
_symmetry.space_group_name_H-M   'P 1'
#
loop_
_entity.id
_entity.type
_entity.pdbx_description
1 polymer ?
#
loop_
_entity_poly.entity_id
_entity_poly.type
_entity_poly.pdbx_seq_one_letter_code
_entity_poly.pdbx_strand_id
1 'polypeptide(L)'
;MGGSGVESPGAWQPTDRVLLTGGSGRLGPYLVRELRQSPVVLRVWDGPTATVPSTPGAVRVDLADPEAVIRAWQAARPTVVIHSAALATVDVCLKDPARAEAVNVMATGHLARLAREAGAHLAMTSTDMVFDGSRAPYAVDANPQPLSAYGRSTAAGEQAALDTGPCSIIRLALLYGPRLGIRPSFFDTQVAALRAGGPRMGLFTDEWRTPIDYATAARAVVELAALREAGVWHVGGPERISRWELGSRLARHLGINHPPFDPVSRLSIPGPEPRPADLSLDSHVWRDRCPHSPWPTLDEVLARDLPPN
;
A
#
# COMPACT_ATOMS: atom_id res chain seq x y z
N MET A 1 -2.07 25.22 -39.14
CA MET A 1 -1.05 25.21 -38.08
C MET A 1 -1.55 24.22 -37.01
N GLY A 2 -1.10 22.97 -37.15
CA GLY A 2 -1.43 21.91 -36.19
C GLY A 2 -0.47 22.01 -35.01
N GLY A 3 -0.98 22.41 -33.86
CA GLY A 3 -0.26 22.30 -32.60
C GLY A 3 -0.10 20.84 -32.24
N SER A 4 1.12 20.28 -32.43
CA SER A 4 1.52 19.01 -31.82
C SER A 4 1.54 19.23 -30.31
N GLY A 5 0.43 18.88 -29.62
CA GLY A 5 0.43 18.80 -28.18
C GLY A 5 1.47 17.77 -27.78
N VAL A 6 2.60 18.21 -27.24
CA VAL A 6 3.55 17.36 -26.56
C VAL A 6 2.82 16.87 -25.33
N GLU A 7 2.32 15.63 -25.37
CA GLU A 7 1.71 14.98 -24.22
C GLU A 7 2.75 14.95 -23.10
N SER A 8 2.40 15.49 -21.94
CA SER A 8 3.25 15.42 -20.76
C SER A 8 3.48 13.95 -20.41
N PRO A 9 4.72 13.48 -20.30
CA PRO A 9 5.00 12.10 -19.91
C PRO A 9 4.34 11.82 -18.55
N GLY A 10 3.52 10.76 -18.48
CA GLY A 10 2.81 10.34 -17.25
C GLY A 10 1.36 10.81 -17.12
N ALA A 11 0.75 11.36 -18.17
CA ALA A 11 -0.68 11.64 -18.16
C ALA A 11 -1.50 10.38 -18.53
N TRP A 12 -2.63 10.18 -17.81
CA TRP A 12 -3.62 9.21 -18.19
C TRP A 12 -4.27 9.55 -19.53
N GLN A 13 -4.49 8.53 -20.36
CA GLN A 13 -5.19 8.69 -21.64
C GLN A 13 -6.65 8.21 -21.51
N PRO A 14 -7.63 8.83 -22.22
CA PRO A 14 -9.03 8.37 -22.20
C PRO A 14 -9.20 6.92 -22.70
N THR A 15 -8.22 6.40 -23.43
CA THR A 15 -8.20 5.00 -23.91
C THR A 15 -7.63 4.02 -22.87
N ASP A 16 -7.09 4.51 -21.75
CA ASP A 16 -6.52 3.65 -20.73
C ASP A 16 -7.59 2.84 -20.02
N ARG A 17 -7.33 1.56 -19.96
CA ARG A 17 -8.12 0.59 -19.19
C ARG A 17 -7.28 0.16 -18.00
N VAL A 18 -7.61 0.72 -16.83
CA VAL A 18 -6.89 0.44 -15.58
C VAL A 18 -7.59 -0.70 -14.86
N LEU A 19 -6.84 -1.77 -14.61
CA LEU A 19 -7.25 -2.84 -13.72
C LEU A 19 -6.66 -2.58 -12.33
N LEU A 20 -7.52 -2.41 -11.33
CA LEU A 20 -7.14 -2.37 -9.92
C LEU A 20 -7.48 -3.71 -9.27
N THR A 21 -6.50 -4.44 -8.76
CA THR A 21 -6.73 -5.57 -7.86
C THR A 21 -6.68 -5.12 -6.41
N GLY A 22 -7.42 -5.77 -5.53
CA GLY A 22 -7.43 -5.42 -4.10
C GLY A 22 -8.36 -4.24 -3.75
N GLY A 23 -9.39 -3.99 -4.57
CA GLY A 23 -10.37 -2.93 -4.32
C GLY A 23 -10.98 -2.97 -2.92
N SER A 24 -11.27 -4.17 -2.40
CA SER A 24 -11.81 -4.39 -1.04
C SER A 24 -10.77 -4.36 0.10
N GLY A 25 -9.50 -4.05 -0.21
CA GLY A 25 -8.43 -3.85 0.77
C GLY A 25 -8.54 -2.51 1.52
N ARG A 26 -7.59 -2.21 2.42
CA ARG A 26 -7.56 -0.91 3.13
C ARG A 26 -7.21 0.25 2.21
N LEU A 27 -6.25 0.06 1.31
CA LEU A 27 -5.82 1.08 0.33
C LEU A 27 -6.78 1.17 -0.87
N GLY A 28 -7.45 0.06 -1.23
CA GLY A 28 -8.30 -0.06 -2.42
C GLY A 28 -9.33 1.06 -2.59
N PRO A 29 -10.15 1.40 -1.58
CA PRO A 29 -11.13 2.49 -1.69
C PRO A 29 -10.51 3.87 -1.98
N TYR A 30 -9.30 4.13 -1.49
CA TYR A 30 -8.55 5.35 -1.79
C TYR A 30 -8.04 5.35 -3.24
N LEU A 31 -7.52 4.21 -3.72
CA LEU A 31 -7.13 4.04 -5.12
C LEU A 31 -8.32 4.21 -6.07
N VAL A 32 -9.48 3.63 -5.74
CA VAL A 32 -10.72 3.83 -6.51
C VAL A 32 -11.11 5.30 -6.55
N ARG A 33 -11.02 6.03 -5.43
CA ARG A 33 -11.33 7.45 -5.36
C ARG A 33 -10.42 8.28 -6.27
N GLU A 34 -9.12 8.04 -6.23
CA GLU A 34 -8.14 8.75 -7.08
C GLU A 34 -8.32 8.42 -8.56
N LEU A 35 -8.48 7.13 -8.92
CA LEU A 35 -8.65 6.71 -10.31
C LEU A 35 -9.95 7.23 -10.94
N ARG A 36 -11.00 7.47 -10.15
CA ARG A 36 -12.24 8.08 -10.64
C ARG A 36 -12.10 9.54 -11.04
N GLN A 37 -11.05 10.22 -10.60
CA GLN A 37 -10.72 11.59 -11.00
C GLN A 37 -9.90 11.62 -12.32
N SER A 38 -9.46 10.48 -12.79
CA SER A 38 -8.67 10.32 -14.01
C SER A 38 -9.57 9.91 -15.20
N PRO A 39 -9.22 10.29 -16.44
CA PRO A 39 -9.99 9.96 -17.63
C PRO A 39 -9.74 8.51 -18.09
N VAL A 40 -9.96 7.53 -17.23
CA VAL A 40 -9.66 6.12 -17.49
C VAL A 40 -10.89 5.23 -17.40
N VAL A 41 -10.87 4.10 -18.10
CA VAL A 41 -11.84 3.04 -17.89
C VAL A 41 -11.38 2.15 -16.75
N LEU A 42 -11.97 2.32 -15.55
CA LEU A 42 -11.60 1.57 -14.36
C LEU A 42 -12.30 0.20 -14.30
N ARG A 43 -11.52 -0.84 -14.05
CA ARG A 43 -11.99 -2.20 -13.69
C ARG A 43 -11.42 -2.56 -12.33
N VAL A 44 -12.25 -3.06 -11.43
CA VAL A 44 -11.83 -3.37 -10.05
C VAL A 44 -12.07 -4.82 -9.74
N TRP A 45 -11.05 -5.49 -9.20
CA TRP A 45 -11.19 -6.83 -8.64
C TRP A 45 -11.11 -6.77 -7.12
N ASP A 46 -12.15 -7.31 -6.50
CA ASP A 46 -12.23 -7.53 -5.06
C ASP A 46 -11.74 -8.94 -4.71
N GLY A 47 -11.23 -9.10 -3.49
CA GLY A 47 -10.86 -10.42 -3.00
C GLY A 47 -12.08 -11.33 -2.77
N PRO A 48 -11.88 -12.65 -2.70
CA PRO A 48 -12.97 -13.63 -2.60
C PRO A 48 -13.81 -13.49 -1.32
N THR A 49 -13.23 -12.90 -0.26
CA THR A 49 -13.91 -12.68 1.03
C THR A 49 -14.64 -11.33 1.13
N ALA A 50 -14.70 -10.54 0.05
CA ALA A 50 -15.42 -9.27 0.06
C ALA A 50 -16.92 -9.53 0.22
N THR A 51 -17.52 -9.00 1.29
CA THR A 51 -18.96 -9.16 1.56
C THR A 51 -19.83 -8.21 0.76
N VAL A 52 -19.27 -7.02 0.45
CA VAL A 52 -19.89 -6.02 -0.43
C VAL A 52 -18.89 -5.60 -1.50
N PRO A 53 -19.33 -5.22 -2.71
CA PRO A 53 -18.45 -4.68 -3.73
C PRO A 53 -17.78 -3.39 -3.25
N SER A 54 -16.48 -3.24 -3.51
CA SER A 54 -15.73 -2.01 -3.18
C SER A 54 -16.18 -0.80 -4.00
N THR A 55 -16.76 -1.07 -5.17
CA THR A 55 -17.34 -0.06 -6.07
C THR A 55 -18.37 -0.74 -6.98
N PRO A 56 -19.36 0.00 -7.52
CA PRO A 56 -20.27 -0.53 -8.53
C PRO A 56 -19.49 -1.14 -9.71
N GLY A 57 -19.82 -2.37 -10.09
CA GLY A 57 -19.15 -3.11 -11.15
C GLY A 57 -17.83 -3.80 -10.75
N ALA A 58 -17.43 -3.77 -9.48
CA ALA A 58 -16.32 -4.59 -9.00
C ALA A 58 -16.64 -6.09 -9.10
N VAL A 59 -15.65 -6.87 -9.53
CA VAL A 59 -15.77 -8.33 -9.72
C VAL A 59 -14.96 -9.03 -8.63
N ARG A 60 -15.52 -10.08 -8.03
CA ARG A 60 -14.77 -10.93 -7.09
C ARG A 60 -13.88 -11.89 -7.88
N VAL A 61 -12.58 -11.84 -7.57
CA VAL A 61 -11.59 -12.73 -8.18
C VAL A 61 -10.70 -13.31 -7.09
N ASP A 62 -10.66 -14.63 -7.02
CA ASP A 62 -9.63 -15.30 -6.23
C ASP A 62 -8.35 -15.36 -7.04
N LEU A 63 -7.33 -14.61 -6.61
CA LEU A 63 -6.04 -14.56 -7.30
C LEU A 63 -5.27 -15.89 -7.23
N ALA A 64 -5.59 -16.77 -6.28
CA ALA A 64 -5.02 -18.11 -6.21
C ALA A 64 -5.70 -19.11 -7.17
N ASP A 65 -6.72 -18.70 -7.90
CA ASP A 65 -7.34 -19.47 -8.99
C ASP A 65 -6.89 -18.89 -10.35
N PRO A 66 -5.91 -19.51 -11.04
CA PRO A 66 -5.40 -19.00 -12.32
C PRO A 66 -6.47 -18.92 -13.41
N GLU A 67 -7.44 -19.84 -13.42
CA GLU A 67 -8.51 -19.81 -14.43
C GLU A 67 -9.48 -18.65 -14.18
N ALA A 68 -9.82 -18.37 -12.91
CA ALA A 68 -10.64 -17.20 -12.59
C ALA A 68 -9.92 -15.91 -12.98
N VAL A 69 -8.60 -15.83 -12.75
CA VAL A 69 -7.75 -14.69 -13.17
C VAL A 69 -7.80 -14.54 -14.70
N ILE A 70 -7.59 -15.61 -15.47
CA ILE A 70 -7.62 -15.57 -16.95
C ILE A 70 -8.98 -15.09 -17.46
N ARG A 71 -10.09 -15.67 -16.96
CA ARG A 71 -11.44 -15.26 -17.38
C ARG A 71 -11.71 -13.77 -17.10
N ALA A 72 -11.35 -13.32 -15.91
CA ALA A 72 -11.53 -11.92 -15.51
C ALA A 72 -10.62 -10.97 -16.30
N TRP A 73 -9.38 -11.38 -16.60
CA TRP A 73 -8.44 -10.64 -17.44
C TRP A 73 -8.96 -10.41 -18.85
N GLN A 74 -9.48 -11.46 -19.50
CA GLN A 74 -10.06 -11.38 -20.85
C GLN A 74 -11.23 -10.39 -20.93
N ALA A 75 -12.02 -10.27 -19.85
CA ALA A 75 -13.08 -9.28 -19.76
C ALA A 75 -12.57 -7.86 -19.49
N ALA A 76 -11.53 -7.71 -18.69
CA ALA A 76 -10.95 -6.41 -18.32
C ALA A 76 -10.09 -5.80 -19.44
N ARG A 77 -9.29 -6.59 -20.13
CA ARG A 77 -8.32 -6.19 -21.18
C ARG A 77 -7.54 -4.92 -20.82
N PRO A 78 -6.81 -4.92 -19.70
CA PRO A 78 -6.16 -3.71 -19.18
C PRO A 78 -5.02 -3.25 -20.08
N THR A 79 -4.74 -1.93 -20.06
CA THR A 79 -3.50 -1.32 -20.56
C THR A 79 -2.55 -0.99 -19.42
N VAL A 80 -3.09 -0.83 -18.19
CA VAL A 80 -2.33 -0.65 -16.95
C VAL A 80 -2.97 -1.50 -15.86
N VAL A 81 -2.13 -2.16 -15.07
CA VAL A 81 -2.54 -2.92 -13.88
C VAL A 81 -1.96 -2.28 -12.63
N ILE A 82 -2.81 -1.88 -11.70
CA ILE A 82 -2.40 -1.52 -10.34
C ILE A 82 -2.70 -2.74 -9.46
N HIS A 83 -1.65 -3.48 -9.15
CA HIS A 83 -1.75 -4.69 -8.33
C HIS A 83 -1.53 -4.36 -6.85
N SER A 84 -2.65 -4.18 -6.12
CA SER A 84 -2.65 -3.87 -4.69
C SER A 84 -3.27 -4.98 -3.82
N ALA A 85 -3.62 -6.10 -4.42
CA ALA A 85 -4.13 -7.27 -3.71
C ALA A 85 -2.98 -8.08 -3.11
N ALA A 86 -3.05 -8.36 -1.82
CA ALA A 86 -2.12 -9.23 -1.12
C ALA A 86 -2.77 -9.81 0.15
N LEU A 87 -2.23 -10.89 0.68
CA LEU A 87 -2.35 -11.22 2.09
C LEU A 87 -1.38 -10.31 2.85
N ALA A 88 -1.91 -9.21 3.44
CA ALA A 88 -1.13 -8.07 3.92
C ALA A 88 -1.00 -8.01 5.45
N THR A 89 -1.00 -9.15 6.13
CA THR A 89 -0.78 -9.21 7.58
C THR A 89 0.18 -10.32 7.94
N VAL A 90 1.10 -10.04 8.87
CA VAL A 90 2.11 -10.98 9.35
C VAL A 90 1.47 -12.27 9.85
N ASP A 91 0.46 -12.15 10.72
CA ASP A 91 -0.20 -13.32 11.34
C ASP A 91 -0.89 -14.23 10.31
N VAL A 92 -1.53 -13.65 9.29
CA VAL A 92 -2.21 -14.45 8.25
C VAL A 92 -1.19 -15.18 7.38
N CYS A 93 -0.13 -14.50 6.95
CA CYS A 93 0.92 -15.12 6.15
C CYS A 93 1.69 -16.20 6.93
N LEU A 94 1.88 -16.01 8.24
CA LEU A 94 2.52 -17.00 9.10
C LEU A 94 1.65 -18.25 9.31
N LYS A 95 0.33 -18.06 9.50
CA LYS A 95 -0.63 -19.16 9.73
C LYS A 95 -0.92 -19.97 8.46
N ASP A 96 -0.90 -19.32 7.31
CA ASP A 96 -1.18 -19.96 6.02
C ASP A 96 -0.12 -19.54 4.98
N PRO A 97 1.11 -20.10 5.08
CA PRO A 97 2.18 -19.80 4.14
C PRO A 97 1.87 -20.23 2.70
N ALA A 98 1.11 -21.31 2.51
CA ALA A 98 0.74 -21.80 1.19
C ALA A 98 -0.20 -20.79 0.48
N ARG A 99 -1.14 -20.22 1.23
CA ARG A 99 -2.02 -19.17 0.70
C ARG A 99 -1.25 -17.88 0.44
N ALA A 100 -0.29 -17.53 1.31
CA ALA A 100 0.58 -16.38 1.09
C ALA A 100 1.42 -16.55 -0.19
N GLU A 101 2.00 -17.71 -0.42
CA GLU A 101 2.71 -18.06 -1.66
C GLU A 101 1.79 -17.94 -2.88
N ALA A 102 0.60 -18.56 -2.83
CA ALA A 102 -0.34 -18.53 -3.95
C ALA A 102 -0.78 -17.13 -4.33
N VAL A 103 -1.08 -16.26 -3.33
CA VAL A 103 -1.63 -14.91 -3.57
C VAL A 103 -0.53 -13.88 -3.79
N ASN A 104 0.53 -13.88 -2.95
CA ASN A 104 1.54 -12.81 -3.00
C ASN A 104 2.63 -13.08 -4.04
N VAL A 105 2.91 -14.34 -4.37
CA VAL A 105 4.00 -14.72 -5.29
C VAL A 105 3.46 -15.21 -6.62
N MET A 106 2.75 -16.35 -6.62
CA MET A 106 2.32 -17.00 -7.86
C MET A 106 1.35 -16.12 -8.66
N ALA A 107 0.35 -15.53 -8.00
CA ALA A 107 -0.61 -14.65 -8.66
C ALA A 107 0.05 -13.36 -9.18
N THR A 108 1.01 -12.80 -8.45
CA THR A 108 1.79 -11.63 -8.91
C THR A 108 2.57 -11.96 -10.18
N GLY A 109 3.31 -13.07 -10.20
CA GLY A 109 4.04 -13.53 -11.39
C GLY A 109 3.09 -13.84 -12.56
N HIS A 110 1.89 -14.39 -12.28
CA HIS A 110 0.89 -14.64 -13.30
C HIS A 110 0.35 -13.33 -13.90
N LEU A 111 0.00 -12.36 -13.07
CA LEU A 111 -0.45 -11.03 -13.54
C LEU A 111 0.64 -10.30 -14.32
N ALA A 112 1.90 -10.39 -13.87
CA ALA A 112 3.03 -9.80 -14.58
C ALA A 112 3.20 -10.40 -15.99
N ARG A 113 3.06 -11.72 -16.13
CA ARG A 113 3.12 -12.40 -17.42
C ARG A 113 1.98 -11.99 -18.33
N LEU A 114 0.73 -11.97 -17.83
CA LEU A 114 -0.44 -11.52 -18.59
C LEU A 114 -0.30 -10.06 -19.03
N ALA A 115 0.25 -9.20 -18.17
CA ALA A 115 0.50 -7.81 -18.49
C ALA A 115 1.54 -7.69 -19.63
N ARG A 116 2.66 -8.40 -19.53
CA ARG A 116 3.69 -8.42 -20.56
C ARG A 116 3.16 -8.91 -21.90
N GLU A 117 2.41 -10.02 -21.92
CA GLU A 117 1.83 -10.60 -23.16
C GLU A 117 0.83 -9.65 -23.82
N ALA A 118 0.10 -8.86 -23.03
CA ALA A 118 -0.87 -7.88 -23.50
C ALA A 118 -0.25 -6.49 -23.82
N GLY A 119 1.05 -6.28 -23.58
CA GLY A 119 1.67 -4.96 -23.67
C GLY A 119 1.17 -3.97 -22.63
N ALA A 120 0.61 -4.45 -21.51
CA ALA A 120 0.13 -3.63 -20.42
C ALA A 120 1.25 -3.35 -19.40
N HIS A 121 1.22 -2.17 -18.77
CA HIS A 121 2.15 -1.84 -17.68
C HIS A 121 1.64 -2.39 -16.34
N LEU A 122 2.52 -3.05 -15.58
CA LEU A 122 2.24 -3.49 -14.21
C LEU A 122 2.86 -2.53 -13.20
N ALA A 123 2.04 -1.97 -12.31
CA ALA A 123 2.45 -1.27 -11.10
C ALA A 123 1.99 -2.07 -9.89
N MET A 124 2.94 -2.65 -9.15
CA MET A 124 2.68 -3.46 -7.96
C MET A 124 2.92 -2.66 -6.69
N THR A 125 1.99 -2.64 -5.76
CA THR A 125 2.25 -2.13 -4.41
C THR A 125 2.97 -3.19 -3.57
N SER A 126 4.06 -2.80 -2.94
CA SER A 126 4.86 -3.57 -2.00
C SER A 126 4.90 -2.87 -0.64
N THR A 127 5.83 -3.21 0.23
CA THR A 127 5.88 -2.80 1.64
C THR A 127 7.30 -2.50 2.10
N ASP A 128 7.46 -1.63 3.10
CA ASP A 128 8.71 -1.43 3.85
C ASP A 128 9.16 -2.71 4.60
N MET A 129 8.24 -3.64 4.85
CA MET A 129 8.55 -4.91 5.54
C MET A 129 9.36 -5.91 4.71
N VAL A 130 9.75 -5.56 3.49
CA VAL A 130 10.77 -6.31 2.72
C VAL A 130 12.18 -6.13 3.31
N PHE A 131 12.36 -5.23 4.25
CA PHE A 131 13.64 -4.95 4.91
C PHE A 131 13.70 -5.51 6.34
N ASP A 132 14.93 -5.64 6.88
CA ASP A 132 15.21 -6.17 8.23
C ASP A 132 15.17 -5.12 9.35
N GLY A 133 15.23 -3.84 9.02
CA GLY A 133 15.24 -2.74 9.98
C GLY A 133 16.61 -2.41 10.59
N SER A 134 17.72 -2.88 10.00
CA SER A 134 19.08 -2.69 10.52
C SER A 134 19.82 -1.48 9.94
N ARG A 135 19.41 -0.96 8.78
CA ARG A 135 20.17 0.04 7.99
C ARG A 135 19.30 1.17 7.42
N ALA A 136 18.23 1.57 8.11
CA ALA A 136 17.39 2.68 7.67
C ALA A 136 18.13 4.04 7.69
N PRO A 137 17.73 5.02 6.85
CA PRO A 137 16.67 4.90 5.85
C PRO A 137 17.10 4.06 4.65
N TYR A 138 16.17 3.23 4.13
CA TYR A 138 16.46 2.36 3.00
C TYR A 138 16.31 3.11 1.67
N ALA A 139 17.36 3.09 0.84
CA ALA A 139 17.32 3.58 -0.54
C ALA A 139 16.66 2.54 -1.46
N VAL A 140 16.23 2.98 -2.65
CA VAL A 140 15.48 2.12 -3.60
C VAL A 140 16.27 0.91 -4.11
N ASP A 141 17.59 0.99 -4.12
CA ASP A 141 18.53 -0.06 -4.52
C ASP A 141 18.93 -0.99 -3.37
N ALA A 142 18.43 -0.76 -2.15
CA ALA A 142 18.71 -1.63 -1.01
C ALA A 142 18.10 -3.02 -1.22
N ASN A 143 18.90 -4.06 -0.99
CA ASN A 143 18.47 -5.45 -1.12
C ASN A 143 17.44 -5.82 -0.04
N PRO A 144 16.29 -6.42 -0.41
CA PRO A 144 15.34 -6.97 0.55
C PRO A 144 15.95 -8.02 1.46
N GLN A 145 15.67 -7.92 2.77
CA GLN A 145 16.06 -8.88 3.81
C GLN A 145 14.93 -9.03 4.84
N PRO A 146 13.76 -9.55 4.44
CA PRO A 146 12.56 -9.55 5.27
C PRO A 146 12.66 -10.50 6.48
N LEU A 147 12.18 -10.01 7.65
CA LEU A 147 12.15 -10.81 8.87
C LEU A 147 10.83 -11.59 9.05
N SER A 148 9.75 -11.18 8.39
CA SER A 148 8.41 -11.77 8.57
C SER A 148 7.96 -12.59 7.36
N ALA A 149 7.03 -13.53 7.57
CA ALA A 149 6.40 -14.31 6.51
C ALA A 149 5.71 -13.41 5.47
N TYR A 150 5.07 -12.33 5.92
CA TYR A 150 4.49 -11.31 5.03
C TYR A 150 5.56 -10.63 4.19
N GLY A 151 6.64 -10.13 4.83
CA GLY A 151 7.74 -9.50 4.11
C GLY A 151 8.42 -10.44 3.12
N ARG A 152 8.64 -11.71 3.51
CA ARG A 152 9.24 -12.73 2.62
C ARG A 152 8.37 -13.02 1.40
N SER A 153 7.08 -13.24 1.58
CA SER A 153 6.17 -13.51 0.46
C SER A 153 6.01 -12.29 -0.45
N THR A 154 6.03 -11.07 0.11
CA THR A 154 5.97 -9.84 -0.70
C THR A 154 7.25 -9.62 -1.51
N ALA A 155 8.43 -9.79 -0.89
CA ALA A 155 9.71 -9.70 -1.59
C ALA A 155 9.85 -10.76 -2.71
N ALA A 156 9.37 -11.98 -2.46
CA ALA A 156 9.30 -13.02 -3.49
C ALA A 156 8.33 -12.64 -4.63
N GLY A 157 7.22 -11.99 -4.32
CA GLY A 157 6.30 -11.43 -5.32
C GLY A 157 6.91 -10.32 -6.16
N GLU A 158 7.70 -9.39 -5.54
CA GLU A 158 8.49 -8.40 -6.27
C GLU A 158 9.41 -9.09 -7.30
N GLN A 159 10.16 -10.10 -6.83
CA GLN A 159 11.09 -10.84 -7.69
C GLN A 159 10.35 -11.55 -8.84
N ALA A 160 9.23 -12.22 -8.55
CA ALA A 160 8.43 -12.89 -9.58
C ALA A 160 7.89 -11.92 -10.65
N ALA A 161 7.57 -10.67 -10.27
CA ALA A 161 7.18 -9.64 -11.23
C ALA A 161 8.38 -9.16 -12.06
N LEU A 162 9.52 -8.86 -11.42
CA LEU A 162 10.74 -8.38 -12.06
C LEU A 162 11.35 -9.40 -13.04
N ASP A 163 11.34 -10.69 -12.70
CA ASP A 163 11.79 -11.77 -13.58
C ASP A 163 10.94 -11.92 -14.85
N THR A 164 9.72 -11.43 -14.80
CA THR A 164 8.79 -11.48 -15.93
C THR A 164 9.08 -10.37 -16.96
N GLY A 165 9.50 -9.19 -16.50
CA GLY A 165 9.80 -8.06 -17.37
C GLY A 165 9.70 -6.71 -16.65
N PRO A 166 9.83 -5.60 -17.38
CA PRO A 166 9.79 -4.26 -16.81
C PRO A 166 8.44 -3.96 -16.14
N CYS A 167 8.47 -3.56 -14.86
CA CYS A 167 7.31 -3.19 -14.09
C CYS A 167 7.68 -2.15 -13.03
N SER A 168 6.69 -1.49 -12.42
CA SER A 168 6.90 -0.58 -11.29
C SER A 168 6.64 -1.34 -9.98
N ILE A 169 7.63 -1.41 -9.10
CA ILE A 169 7.50 -1.92 -7.73
C ILE A 169 7.42 -0.71 -6.80
N ILE A 170 6.29 -0.53 -6.12
CA ILE A 170 6.03 0.64 -5.27
C ILE A 170 6.00 0.17 -3.82
N ARG A 171 7.12 0.31 -3.10
CA ARG A 171 7.25 -0.02 -1.68
C ARG A 171 6.66 1.10 -0.86
N LEU A 172 5.55 0.80 -0.20
CA LEU A 172 4.84 1.73 0.67
C LEU A 172 5.33 1.59 2.11
N ALA A 173 5.55 2.71 2.77
CA ALA A 173 5.76 2.74 4.21
C ALA A 173 4.44 2.42 4.95
N LEU A 174 4.52 2.40 6.30
CA LEU A 174 3.34 2.22 7.14
C LEU A 174 2.21 3.17 6.73
N LEU A 175 1.07 2.62 6.32
CA LEU A 175 -0.11 3.38 5.96
C LEU A 175 -0.97 3.70 7.19
N TYR A 176 -1.46 4.95 7.30
CA TYR A 176 -2.37 5.38 8.36
C TYR A 176 -3.48 6.29 7.83
N GLY A 177 -4.46 6.59 8.67
CA GLY A 177 -5.58 7.46 8.37
C GLY A 177 -6.94 6.77 8.54
N PRO A 178 -8.05 7.52 8.48
CA PRO A 178 -9.39 6.99 8.64
C PRO A 178 -9.72 6.00 7.51
N ARG A 179 -10.51 4.99 7.83
CA ARG A 179 -10.97 4.03 6.80
C ARG A 179 -12.00 4.65 5.86
N LEU A 180 -11.89 4.35 4.57
CA LEU A 180 -12.96 4.57 3.59
C LEU A 180 -13.77 3.30 3.30
N GLY A 181 -13.18 2.13 3.55
CA GLY A 181 -13.82 0.82 3.36
C GLY A 181 -14.27 0.18 4.66
N ILE A 182 -14.64 -1.09 4.57
CA ILE A 182 -15.16 -1.86 5.72
C ILE A 182 -14.06 -2.40 6.66
N ARG A 183 -12.80 -2.48 6.19
CA ARG A 183 -11.69 -3.08 6.94
C ARG A 183 -11.01 -2.06 7.83
N PRO A 184 -11.08 -2.21 9.17
CA PRO A 184 -10.39 -1.30 10.08
C PRO A 184 -8.86 -1.46 9.97
N SER A 185 -8.16 -0.37 10.26
CA SER A 185 -6.71 -0.31 10.40
C SER A 185 -6.32 -0.18 11.88
N PHE A 186 -5.01 -0.23 12.17
CA PHE A 186 -4.52 0.08 13.51
C PHE A 186 -4.87 1.53 13.93
N PHE A 187 -4.90 2.46 12.97
CA PHE A 187 -5.28 3.85 13.21
C PHE A 187 -6.74 3.97 13.67
N ASP A 188 -7.67 3.28 12.98
CA ASP A 188 -9.07 3.23 13.39
C ASP A 188 -9.23 2.64 14.80
N THR A 189 -8.44 1.62 15.15
CA THR A 189 -8.44 1.01 16.49
C THR A 189 -7.95 2.00 17.55
N GLN A 190 -6.90 2.77 17.27
CA GLN A 190 -6.41 3.81 18.18
C GLN A 190 -7.44 4.93 18.37
N VAL A 191 -8.05 5.42 17.28
CA VAL A 191 -9.11 6.45 17.34
C VAL A 191 -10.30 5.94 18.17
N ALA A 192 -10.71 4.69 17.97
CA ALA A 192 -11.80 4.09 18.74
C ALA A 192 -11.46 3.99 20.24
N ALA A 193 -10.25 3.53 20.57
CA ALA A 193 -9.78 3.45 21.96
C ALA A 193 -9.70 4.83 22.63
N LEU A 194 -9.26 5.84 21.92
CA LEU A 194 -9.19 7.21 22.42
C LEU A 194 -10.58 7.80 22.69
N ARG A 195 -11.54 7.58 21.80
CA ARG A 195 -12.90 8.13 21.93
C ARG A 195 -13.78 7.38 22.92
N ALA A 196 -13.65 6.07 23.01
CA ALA A 196 -14.51 5.21 23.84
C ALA A 196 -13.91 4.85 25.20
N GLY A 197 -12.65 5.24 25.50
CA GLY A 197 -11.97 4.80 26.72
C GLY A 197 -11.70 3.29 26.70
N GLY A 198 -11.24 2.76 25.58
CA GLY A 198 -10.96 1.34 25.35
C GLY A 198 -9.81 0.77 26.22
N PRO A 199 -9.48 -0.52 26.07
CA PRO A 199 -8.39 -1.15 26.81
C PRO A 199 -7.06 -0.46 26.52
N ARG A 200 -6.15 -0.50 27.50
CA ARG A 200 -4.81 0.05 27.34
C ARG A 200 -4.05 -0.68 26.23
N MET A 201 -3.35 0.07 25.39
CA MET A 201 -2.61 -0.43 24.24
C MET A 201 -1.13 -0.10 24.40
N GLY A 202 -0.25 -1.12 24.30
CA GLY A 202 1.18 -0.91 24.20
C GLY A 202 1.55 -0.36 22.84
N LEU A 203 2.22 0.80 22.78
CA LEU A 203 2.74 1.39 21.56
C LEU A 203 4.27 1.41 21.59
N PHE A 204 4.90 0.90 20.54
CA PHE A 204 6.35 0.73 20.48
C PHE A 204 7.09 2.07 20.37
N THR A 205 8.05 2.30 21.27
CA THR A 205 8.93 3.47 21.28
C THR A 205 10.14 3.31 20.37
N ASP A 206 10.48 2.08 20.02
CA ASP A 206 11.69 1.64 19.30
C ASP A 206 11.36 0.88 17.99
N GLU A 207 10.19 1.13 17.43
CA GLU A 207 9.76 0.68 16.11
C GLU A 207 9.50 1.92 15.24
N TRP A 208 10.45 2.24 14.35
CA TRP A 208 10.45 3.45 13.54
C TRP A 208 10.00 3.21 12.11
N ARG A 209 9.29 4.17 11.53
CA ARG A 209 8.78 4.20 10.16
C ARG A 209 8.81 5.62 9.60
N THR A 210 8.60 5.74 8.30
CA THR A 210 8.18 6.99 7.63
C THR A 210 6.71 6.86 7.22
N PRO A 211 5.74 6.90 8.18
CA PRO A 211 4.34 6.62 7.87
C PRO A 211 3.78 7.64 6.90
N ILE A 212 2.89 7.18 6.02
CA ILE A 212 2.21 8.00 5.02
C ILE A 212 0.70 7.74 5.08
N ASP A 213 -0.11 8.78 4.90
CA ASP A 213 -1.56 8.61 4.90
C ASP A 213 -2.07 7.90 3.64
N TYR A 214 -3.21 7.22 3.78
CA TYR A 214 -3.80 6.47 2.67
C TYR A 214 -4.10 7.30 1.44
N ALA A 215 -4.51 8.57 1.59
CA ALA A 215 -4.87 9.43 0.46
C ALA A 215 -3.63 9.80 -0.34
N THR A 216 -2.57 10.23 0.35
CA THR A 216 -1.27 10.57 -0.28
C THR A 216 -0.64 9.34 -0.93
N ALA A 217 -0.66 8.18 -0.25
CA ALA A 217 -0.14 6.93 -0.81
C ALA A 217 -0.91 6.49 -2.07
N ALA A 218 -2.25 6.58 -2.05
CA ALA A 218 -3.07 6.24 -3.22
C ALA A 218 -2.77 7.14 -4.41
N ARG A 219 -2.64 8.45 -4.17
CA ARG A 219 -2.27 9.41 -5.20
C ARG A 219 -0.89 9.10 -5.79
N ALA A 220 0.11 8.85 -4.96
CA ALA A 220 1.46 8.47 -5.41
C ALA A 220 1.43 7.20 -6.27
N VAL A 221 0.70 6.16 -5.86
CA VAL A 221 0.55 4.92 -6.63
C VAL A 221 -0.09 5.18 -7.98
N VAL A 222 -1.16 6.00 -8.05
CA VAL A 222 -1.85 6.33 -9.29
C VAL A 222 -0.98 7.17 -10.22
N GLU A 223 -0.21 8.13 -9.70
CA GLU A 223 0.75 8.94 -10.45
C GLU A 223 1.89 8.06 -11.01
N LEU A 224 2.52 7.21 -10.18
CA LEU A 224 3.59 6.31 -10.62
C LEU A 224 3.10 5.28 -11.65
N ALA A 225 1.88 4.78 -11.52
CA ALA A 225 1.28 3.89 -12.52
C ALA A 225 1.03 4.61 -13.87
N ALA A 226 0.67 5.90 -13.83
CA ALA A 226 0.49 6.71 -15.03
C ALA A 226 1.81 6.98 -15.77
N LEU A 227 2.91 7.10 -15.04
CA LEU A 227 4.26 7.26 -15.64
C LEU A 227 4.68 6.05 -16.48
N ARG A 228 4.22 4.85 -16.12
CA ARG A 228 4.63 3.56 -16.75
C ARG A 228 6.14 3.35 -16.76
N GLU A 229 6.85 3.93 -15.81
CA GLU A 229 8.29 3.80 -15.67
C GLU A 229 8.63 2.57 -14.82
N ALA A 230 9.37 1.65 -15.40
CA ALA A 230 9.85 0.47 -14.68
C ALA A 230 10.89 0.86 -13.63
N GLY A 231 10.88 0.17 -12.51
CA GLY A 231 11.84 0.37 -11.43
C GLY A 231 11.21 0.20 -10.04
N VAL A 232 12.06 0.38 -9.02
CA VAL A 232 11.63 0.36 -7.63
C VAL A 232 11.42 1.79 -7.14
N TRP A 233 10.30 2.02 -6.48
CA TRP A 233 9.90 3.30 -5.92
C TRP A 233 9.64 3.15 -4.43
N HIS A 234 10.17 4.06 -3.62
CA HIS A 234 9.84 4.16 -2.21
C HIS A 234 8.86 5.31 -1.98
N VAL A 235 7.76 5.03 -1.30
CA VAL A 235 6.71 6.01 -1.00
C VAL A 235 6.44 5.99 0.50
N GLY A 236 7.09 6.90 1.20
CA GLY A 236 6.98 7.16 2.63
C GLY A 236 6.65 8.61 2.92
N GLY A 237 6.18 8.88 4.14
CA GLY A 237 5.93 10.24 4.62
C GLY A 237 7.21 11.02 4.93
N PRO A 238 7.09 12.33 5.22
CA PRO A 238 8.24 13.23 5.46
C PRO A 238 8.91 13.01 6.82
N GLU A 239 8.23 12.32 7.75
CA GLU A 239 8.66 12.23 9.14
C GLU A 239 9.00 10.78 9.51
N ARG A 240 10.18 10.58 10.13
CA ARG A 240 10.54 9.31 10.77
C ARG A 240 10.03 9.35 12.20
N ILE A 241 8.99 8.60 12.51
CA ILE A 241 8.34 8.56 13.82
C ILE A 241 8.12 7.12 14.32
N SER A 242 8.05 6.97 15.64
CA SER A 242 7.70 5.68 16.26
C SER A 242 6.19 5.46 16.33
N ARG A 243 5.78 4.22 16.62
CA ARG A 243 4.37 3.89 16.89
C ARG A 243 3.83 4.69 18.09
N TRP A 244 4.67 4.86 19.12
CA TRP A 244 4.36 5.67 20.30
C TRP A 244 4.13 7.14 19.93
N GLU A 245 5.02 7.70 19.13
CA GLU A 245 4.92 9.10 18.72
C GLU A 245 3.67 9.35 17.87
N LEU A 246 3.36 8.47 16.92
CA LEU A 246 2.13 8.55 16.12
C LEU A 246 0.89 8.56 17.02
N GLY A 247 0.78 7.60 17.95
CA GLY A 247 -0.35 7.51 18.87
C GLY A 247 -0.44 8.69 19.84
N SER A 248 0.70 9.18 20.33
CA SER A 248 0.75 10.34 21.24
C SER A 248 0.32 11.64 20.55
N ARG A 249 0.74 11.85 19.30
CA ARG A 249 0.31 13.02 18.50
C ARG A 249 -1.17 12.93 18.14
N LEU A 250 -1.68 11.74 17.81
CA LEU A 250 -3.10 11.49 17.59
C LEU A 250 -3.94 11.82 18.85
N ALA A 251 -3.50 11.36 20.04
CA ALA A 251 -4.18 11.66 21.29
C ALA A 251 -4.21 13.16 21.61
N ARG A 252 -3.08 13.84 21.42
CA ARG A 252 -2.97 15.30 21.60
C ARG A 252 -3.88 16.06 20.65
N HIS A 253 -3.94 15.64 19.38
CA HIS A 253 -4.81 16.25 18.36
C HIS A 253 -6.29 16.14 18.75
N LEU A 254 -6.71 15.03 19.35
CA LEU A 254 -8.07 14.82 19.86
C LEU A 254 -8.33 15.47 21.24
N GLY A 255 -7.37 16.20 21.82
CA GLY A 255 -7.50 16.84 23.13
C GLY A 255 -7.51 15.87 24.31
N ILE A 256 -6.96 14.66 24.15
CA ILE A 256 -6.98 13.61 25.18
C ILE A 256 -5.67 13.60 25.95
N ASN A 257 -5.70 14.10 27.20
CA ASN A 257 -4.51 14.24 28.06
C ASN A 257 -4.05 12.92 28.68
N HIS A 258 -4.94 11.96 28.87
CA HIS A 258 -4.65 10.65 29.48
C HIS A 258 -5.09 9.52 28.53
N PRO A 259 -4.36 9.33 27.41
CA PRO A 259 -4.72 8.29 26.45
C PRO A 259 -4.53 6.89 27.07
N PRO A 260 -5.32 5.89 26.67
CA PRO A 260 -5.15 4.51 27.10
C PRO A 260 -3.95 3.84 26.38
N PHE A 261 -2.81 4.53 26.31
CA PHE A 261 -1.59 4.08 25.65
C PHE A 261 -0.45 3.94 26.64
N ASP A 262 0.36 2.89 26.47
CA ASP A 262 1.57 2.63 27.24
C ASP A 262 2.78 2.61 26.32
N PRO A 263 3.88 3.34 26.66
CA PRO A 263 5.13 3.21 25.92
C PRO A 263 5.77 1.84 26.24
N VAL A 264 6.02 1.06 25.18
CA VAL A 264 6.63 -0.26 25.32
C VAL A 264 7.78 -0.45 24.33
N SER A 265 8.77 -1.27 24.69
CA SER A 265 9.79 -1.70 23.72
C SER A 265 9.25 -2.86 22.87
N ARG A 266 9.56 -2.88 21.57
CA ARG A 266 9.26 -4.01 20.69
C ARG A 266 9.86 -5.33 21.18
N LEU A 267 10.94 -5.26 21.99
CA LEU A 267 11.60 -6.43 22.58
C LEU A 267 10.88 -6.96 23.82
N SER A 268 10.02 -6.16 24.45
CA SER A 268 9.26 -6.56 25.65
C SER A 268 7.99 -7.33 25.33
N ILE A 269 7.52 -7.32 24.08
CA ILE A 269 6.33 -8.03 23.66
C ILE A 269 6.75 -9.18 22.74
N PRO A 270 6.78 -10.43 23.23
CA PRO A 270 7.09 -11.59 22.40
C PRO A 270 6.12 -11.69 21.22
N GLY A 271 6.62 -12.04 20.07
CA GLY A 271 5.84 -12.32 18.88
C GLY A 271 6.37 -13.58 18.21
N PRO A 272 5.60 -14.20 17.30
CA PRO A 272 6.04 -15.40 16.59
C PRO A 272 7.19 -15.13 15.60
N GLU A 273 7.40 -13.86 15.23
CA GLU A 273 8.47 -13.44 14.33
C GLU A 273 9.16 -12.17 14.87
N PRO A 274 10.45 -11.96 14.51
CA PRO A 274 11.18 -10.76 14.90
C PRO A 274 10.51 -9.49 14.38
N ARG A 275 10.55 -8.41 15.19
CA ARG A 275 10.07 -7.08 14.81
C ARG A 275 11.23 -6.21 14.35
N PRO A 276 11.22 -5.69 13.11
CA PRO A 276 12.26 -4.79 12.65
C PRO A 276 12.25 -3.47 13.45
N ALA A 277 13.45 -2.94 13.73
CA ALA A 277 13.59 -1.73 14.53
C ALA A 277 13.22 -0.47 13.72
N ASP A 278 13.76 -0.34 12.53
CA ASP A 278 13.57 0.85 11.70
C ASP A 278 13.39 0.47 10.23
N LEU A 279 12.21 0.72 9.69
CA LEU A 279 11.90 0.49 8.26
C LEU A 279 11.65 1.82 7.52
N SER A 280 12.25 2.90 7.97
CA SER A 280 12.15 4.19 7.30
C SER A 280 12.67 4.08 5.86
N LEU A 281 11.87 4.56 4.92
CA LEU A 281 12.18 4.56 3.49
C LEU A 281 12.74 5.92 3.08
N ASP A 282 13.76 5.93 2.24
CA ASP A 282 14.18 7.10 1.50
C ASP A 282 13.28 7.25 0.27
N SER A 283 12.52 8.33 0.23
CA SER A 283 11.51 8.59 -0.80
C SER A 283 11.92 9.68 -1.79
N HIS A 284 13.21 10.09 -1.81
CA HIS A 284 13.67 11.19 -2.67
C HIS A 284 13.43 10.91 -4.16
N VAL A 285 13.67 9.69 -4.64
CA VAL A 285 13.48 9.33 -6.05
C VAL A 285 12.02 9.58 -6.51
N TRP A 286 11.04 9.19 -5.69
CA TRP A 286 9.64 9.51 -5.97
C TRP A 286 9.40 11.01 -5.91
N ARG A 287 9.93 11.70 -4.88
CA ARG A 287 9.74 13.15 -4.70
C ARG A 287 10.31 13.96 -5.86
N ASP A 288 11.48 13.60 -6.34
CA ASP A 288 12.12 14.26 -7.48
C ASP A 288 11.32 14.03 -8.78
N ARG A 289 10.77 12.83 -8.94
CA ARG A 289 9.98 12.47 -10.13
C ARG A 289 8.57 13.06 -10.12
N CYS A 290 7.96 13.20 -8.94
CA CYS A 290 6.62 13.72 -8.73
C CYS A 290 6.64 14.89 -7.72
N PRO A 291 7.29 16.04 -8.05
CA PRO A 291 7.54 17.13 -7.08
C PRO A 291 6.25 17.84 -6.61
N HIS A 292 5.17 17.72 -7.37
CA HIS A 292 3.87 18.33 -7.05
C HIS A 292 2.95 17.40 -6.24
N SER A 293 3.34 16.15 -6.02
CA SER A 293 2.58 15.25 -5.14
C SER A 293 2.54 15.81 -3.72
N PRO A 294 1.39 15.80 -3.04
CA PRO A 294 1.31 16.17 -1.63
C PRO A 294 2.27 15.30 -0.80
N TRP A 295 2.86 15.92 0.23
CA TRP A 295 3.73 15.20 1.17
C TRP A 295 3.53 15.75 2.58
N PRO A 296 2.31 15.62 3.13
CA PRO A 296 1.94 16.23 4.39
C PRO A 296 2.59 15.52 5.58
N THR A 297 2.87 16.29 6.63
CA THR A 297 3.24 15.79 7.95
C THR A 297 2.05 15.09 8.62
N LEU A 298 2.31 14.32 9.69
CA LEU A 298 1.24 13.67 10.47
C LEU A 298 0.21 14.70 10.97
N ASP A 299 0.67 15.85 11.50
CA ASP A 299 -0.23 16.85 12.08
C ASP A 299 -1.12 17.51 11.02
N GLU A 300 -0.60 17.76 9.82
CA GLU A 300 -1.40 18.27 8.69
C GLU A 300 -2.47 17.27 8.25
N VAL A 301 -2.14 15.97 8.21
CA VAL A 301 -3.10 14.91 7.91
C VAL A 301 -4.17 14.80 8.99
N LEU A 302 -3.79 14.85 10.26
CA LEU A 302 -4.74 14.80 11.38
C LEU A 302 -5.71 15.99 11.32
N ALA A 303 -5.20 17.19 11.05
CA ALA A 303 -6.02 18.40 10.93
C ALA A 303 -6.99 18.32 9.74
N ARG A 304 -6.58 17.71 8.63
CA ARG A 304 -7.40 17.56 7.42
C ARG A 304 -8.48 16.49 7.57
N ASP A 305 -8.13 15.31 8.10
CA ASP A 305 -8.95 14.09 7.99
C ASP A 305 -9.66 13.71 9.31
N LEU A 306 -9.25 14.27 10.42
CA LEU A 306 -9.78 13.96 11.74
C LEU A 306 -10.03 15.26 12.53
N PRO A 307 -11.12 15.97 12.25
CA PRO A 307 -11.42 17.22 12.98
C PRO A 307 -11.46 16.95 14.50
N PRO A 308 -10.96 17.89 15.32
CA PRO A 308 -11.07 17.79 16.77
C PRO A 308 -12.55 17.71 17.19
N ASN A 309 -12.81 17.08 18.33
CA ASN A 309 -14.16 16.90 18.88
C ASN A 309 -14.82 18.23 19.24
#